data_dc70ba2fe3dd88e531b1ada608e0a4d5
#
_entry.id   dc70ba2fe3dd88e531b1ada608e0a4d5
#
_cell.length_a   1.000
_cell.length_b   1.000
_cell.length_c   1.000
_cell.angle_alpha   90.00
_cell.angle_beta   90.00
_cell.angle_gamma   90.00
#
_symmetry.space_group_name_H-M   'P 1'
#
loop_
_entity.id
_entity.type
_entity.pdbx_description
1 polymer ?
#
loop_
_entity_poly.entity_id
_entity_poly.type
_entity_poly.pdbx_seq_one_letter_code
_entity_poly.pdbx_strand_id
1 'polypeptide(L)'
;FFEITGHLKEKGFGWGMTSNGTLITADVAKKLADTGMRTISVSLDGLKEDHEWFRCSPGSYEKTMAGIKNLLDTGSFDHVQITTVVNHRNISSLYDMYEEFKKTGVRSWRVINIEPIGRARNNPELQLTKEEYRQLFDFIAKNRFRDKMEVCYGCSHFLGIDYEREVRRWYFLCNAGVYTASIMYNGDITSCLDIERRPELVQGNIRSDDFKEVWKNGFKIYRTDYRKAGKCAKCKYYKYCAGDAFHTWNFDEMQPNLCMRGILFE
;
A
#
# COMPACT_ATOMS: atom_id res chain seq x y z
N PHE A 1 0.33 21.49 -8.03
CA PHE A 1 0.76 20.11 -8.24
C PHE A 1 1.70 20.00 -9.45
N PHE A 2 1.27 20.39 -10.66
CA PHE A 2 2.08 20.27 -11.89
C PHE A 2 3.37 21.09 -11.88
N GLU A 3 3.41 22.20 -11.18
CA GLU A 3 4.62 22.99 -10.96
C GLU A 3 5.68 22.18 -10.21
N ILE A 4 5.30 21.55 -9.09
CA ILE A 4 6.19 20.70 -8.29
C ILE A 4 6.69 19.51 -9.12
N THR A 5 5.79 18.83 -9.84
CA THR A 5 6.17 17.65 -10.64
C THR A 5 7.00 18.02 -11.87
N GLY A 6 6.84 19.22 -12.41
CA GLY A 6 7.74 19.79 -13.42
C GLY A 6 9.17 19.92 -12.90
N HIS A 7 9.35 20.45 -11.68
CA HIS A 7 10.66 20.52 -11.05
C HIS A 7 11.29 19.14 -10.77
N LEU A 8 10.48 18.13 -10.42
CA LEU A 8 11.00 16.77 -10.28
C LEU A 8 11.61 16.26 -11.58
N LYS A 9 10.92 16.49 -12.71
CA LYS A 9 11.43 16.14 -14.04
C LYS A 9 12.70 16.87 -14.38
N GLU A 10 12.77 18.20 -14.19
CA GLU A 10 13.96 19.03 -14.44
C GLU A 10 15.17 18.56 -13.61
N LYS A 11 14.94 18.09 -12.39
CA LYS A 11 15.96 17.55 -11.50
C LYS A 11 16.31 16.07 -11.77
N GLY A 12 15.66 15.42 -12.73
CA GLY A 12 15.88 14.02 -13.07
C GLY A 12 15.31 13.00 -12.09
N PHE A 13 14.38 13.40 -11.24
CA PHE A 13 13.69 12.46 -10.35
C PHE A 13 12.67 11.62 -11.10
N GLY A 14 12.70 10.30 -10.92
CA GLY A 14 11.58 9.43 -11.24
C GLY A 14 10.50 9.59 -10.17
N TRP A 15 9.23 9.68 -10.58
CA TRP A 15 8.13 9.82 -9.65
C TRP A 15 6.88 9.06 -10.07
N GLY A 16 6.05 8.76 -9.10
CA GLY A 16 4.75 8.14 -9.27
C GLY A 16 3.81 8.57 -8.17
N MET A 17 2.54 8.20 -8.27
CA MET A 17 1.56 8.52 -7.24
C MET A 17 0.52 7.42 -7.05
N THR A 18 -0.21 7.51 -5.94
CA THR A 18 -1.47 6.80 -5.73
C THR A 18 -2.63 7.79 -5.85
N SER A 19 -3.67 7.41 -6.57
CA SER A 19 -4.85 8.24 -6.83
C SER A 19 -6.13 7.42 -6.70
N ASN A 20 -7.26 8.08 -6.41
CA ASN A 20 -8.57 7.47 -6.58
C ASN A 20 -9.05 7.42 -8.05
N GLY A 21 -8.32 8.05 -8.96
CA GLY A 21 -8.58 8.01 -10.40
C GLY A 21 -9.72 8.90 -10.90
N THR A 22 -10.58 9.41 -10.04
CA THR A 22 -11.86 10.05 -10.42
C THR A 22 -11.74 11.35 -11.19
N LEU A 23 -10.58 12.02 -11.13
CA LEU A 23 -10.31 13.29 -11.81
C LEU A 23 -9.31 13.13 -12.97
N ILE A 24 -8.96 11.90 -13.32
CA ILE A 24 -7.99 11.64 -14.40
C ILE A 24 -8.71 11.63 -15.75
N THR A 25 -8.91 12.82 -16.32
CA THR A 25 -9.34 12.99 -17.71
C THR A 25 -8.20 12.66 -18.67
N ALA A 26 -8.47 12.55 -19.98
CA ALA A 26 -7.44 12.35 -21.00
C ALA A 26 -6.37 13.45 -20.97
N ASP A 27 -6.77 14.71 -20.79
CA ASP A 27 -5.84 15.85 -20.66
C ASP A 27 -4.98 15.76 -19.39
N VAL A 28 -5.58 15.34 -18.27
CA VAL A 28 -4.84 15.15 -17.02
C VAL A 28 -3.85 13.99 -17.15
N ALA A 29 -4.24 12.87 -17.75
CA ALA A 29 -3.35 11.73 -17.99
C ALA A 29 -2.15 12.14 -18.86
N LYS A 30 -2.39 12.90 -19.92
CA LYS A 30 -1.31 13.45 -20.77
C LYS A 30 -0.38 14.37 -19.97
N LYS A 31 -0.93 15.34 -19.22
CA LYS A 31 -0.13 16.23 -18.37
C LYS A 31 0.72 15.48 -17.34
N LEU A 32 0.18 14.42 -16.73
CA LEU A 32 0.94 13.58 -15.81
C LEU A 32 2.13 12.90 -16.50
N ALA A 33 1.92 12.35 -17.70
CA ALA A 33 3.00 11.77 -18.49
C ALA A 33 4.05 12.82 -18.90
N ASP A 34 3.60 14.02 -19.30
CA ASP A 34 4.48 15.12 -19.73
C ASP A 34 5.39 15.62 -18.59
N THR A 35 4.96 15.51 -17.32
CA THR A 35 5.79 15.83 -16.15
C THR A 35 6.73 14.69 -15.74
N GLY A 36 6.81 13.62 -16.52
CA GLY A 36 7.77 12.53 -16.32
C GLY A 36 7.28 11.45 -15.35
N MET A 37 5.98 11.44 -14.98
CA MET A 37 5.42 10.34 -14.20
C MET A 37 5.46 9.05 -15.02
N ARG A 38 5.94 7.96 -14.39
CA ARG A 38 6.05 6.65 -15.05
C ARG A 38 5.17 5.58 -14.40
N THR A 39 4.83 5.76 -13.13
CA THR A 39 4.06 4.77 -12.39
C THR A 39 2.88 5.41 -11.66
N ILE A 40 1.74 4.74 -11.69
CA ILE A 40 0.57 5.16 -10.94
C ILE A 40 -0.17 3.96 -10.38
N SER A 41 -0.58 4.09 -9.11
CA SER A 41 -1.50 3.15 -8.48
C SER A 41 -2.87 3.78 -8.35
N VAL A 42 -3.90 3.14 -8.91
CA VAL A 42 -5.28 3.62 -8.86
C VAL A 42 -6.06 2.77 -7.88
N SER A 43 -6.69 3.41 -6.90
CA SER A 43 -7.49 2.72 -5.89
C SER A 43 -8.85 2.30 -6.45
N LEU A 44 -9.14 1.01 -6.45
CA LEU A 44 -10.41 0.42 -6.88
C LEU A 44 -10.75 -0.76 -5.97
N ASP A 45 -11.70 -0.57 -5.03
CA ASP A 45 -11.88 -1.46 -3.88
C ASP A 45 -13.03 -2.45 -4.04
N GLY A 46 -13.42 -2.75 -5.25
CA GLY A 46 -14.48 -3.70 -5.54
C GLY A 46 -15.09 -3.48 -6.91
N LEU A 47 -16.12 -4.24 -7.21
CA LEU A 47 -17.05 -3.91 -8.27
C LEU A 47 -17.85 -2.66 -7.88
N LYS A 48 -18.70 -2.17 -8.76
CA LYS A 48 -19.36 -0.87 -8.63
C LYS A 48 -19.97 -0.63 -7.25
N GLU A 49 -20.81 -1.52 -6.78
CA GLU A 49 -21.55 -1.35 -5.53
C GLU A 49 -20.61 -1.29 -4.32
N ASP A 50 -19.67 -2.23 -4.21
CA ASP A 50 -18.74 -2.29 -3.09
C ASP A 50 -17.74 -1.13 -3.11
N HIS A 51 -17.25 -0.75 -4.29
CA HIS A 51 -16.35 0.40 -4.43
C HIS A 51 -17.03 1.70 -3.99
N GLU A 52 -18.20 2.00 -4.52
CA GLU A 52 -18.94 3.22 -4.22
C GLU A 52 -19.37 3.29 -2.75
N TRP A 53 -19.76 2.16 -2.19
CA TRP A 53 -20.06 2.06 -0.76
C TRP A 53 -18.80 2.34 0.09
N PHE A 54 -17.71 1.64 -0.18
CA PHE A 54 -16.46 1.79 0.59
C PHE A 54 -15.87 3.19 0.49
N ARG A 55 -15.98 3.83 -0.67
CA ARG A 55 -15.53 5.21 -0.92
C ARG A 55 -16.54 6.28 -0.49
N CYS A 56 -17.75 5.89 -0.10
CA CYS A 56 -18.85 6.81 0.20
C CYS A 56 -19.07 7.83 -0.94
N SER A 57 -19.00 7.39 -2.19
CA SER A 57 -18.99 8.27 -3.37
C SER A 57 -19.70 7.62 -4.57
N PRO A 58 -21.02 7.84 -4.71
CA PRO A 58 -21.76 7.37 -5.87
C PRO A 58 -21.17 7.87 -7.20
N GLY A 59 -21.10 7.03 -8.20
CA GLY A 59 -20.51 7.32 -9.51
C GLY A 59 -18.97 7.37 -9.52
N SER A 60 -18.30 7.03 -8.41
CA SER A 60 -16.84 6.98 -8.37
C SER A 60 -16.27 5.80 -9.14
N TYR A 61 -16.98 4.69 -9.21
CA TYR A 61 -16.54 3.50 -9.96
C TYR A 61 -16.30 3.81 -11.44
N GLU A 62 -17.32 4.35 -12.12
CA GLU A 62 -17.21 4.69 -13.53
C GLU A 62 -16.14 5.75 -13.80
N LYS A 63 -16.02 6.75 -12.93
CA LYS A 63 -14.98 7.79 -13.05
C LYS A 63 -13.59 7.18 -12.88
N THR A 64 -13.41 6.27 -11.93
CA THR A 64 -12.13 5.58 -11.68
C THR A 64 -11.77 4.69 -12.87
N MET A 65 -12.73 3.91 -13.40
CA MET A 65 -12.53 3.07 -14.58
C MET A 65 -12.17 3.91 -15.82
N ALA A 66 -12.85 5.03 -16.03
CA ALA A 66 -12.49 5.97 -17.10
C ALA A 66 -11.08 6.55 -16.91
N GLY A 67 -10.71 6.89 -15.66
CA GLY A 67 -9.37 7.37 -15.34
C GLY A 67 -8.29 6.32 -15.63
N ILE A 68 -8.52 5.05 -15.29
CA ILE A 68 -7.61 3.94 -15.65
C ILE A 68 -7.46 3.83 -17.17
N LYS A 69 -8.58 3.87 -17.89
CA LYS A 69 -8.56 3.84 -19.37
C LYS A 69 -7.77 5.01 -19.93
N ASN A 70 -8.00 6.24 -19.47
CA ASN A 70 -7.28 7.42 -19.93
C ASN A 70 -5.77 7.31 -19.71
N LEU A 71 -5.33 6.74 -18.59
CA LEU A 71 -3.91 6.48 -18.32
C LEU A 71 -3.32 5.47 -19.32
N LEU A 72 -4.00 4.35 -19.54
CA LEU A 72 -3.56 3.31 -20.47
C LEU A 72 -3.51 3.79 -21.92
N ASP A 73 -4.50 4.57 -22.33
CA ASP A 73 -4.60 5.13 -23.69
C ASP A 73 -3.43 6.07 -24.05
N THR A 74 -2.76 6.67 -23.05
CA THR A 74 -1.56 7.49 -23.34
C THR A 74 -0.37 6.68 -23.85
N GLY A 75 -0.29 5.40 -23.51
CA GLY A 75 0.87 4.54 -23.80
C GLY A 75 2.20 4.98 -23.13
N SER A 76 2.15 5.97 -22.23
CA SER A 76 3.34 6.64 -21.69
C SER A 76 3.75 6.15 -20.29
N PHE A 77 2.92 5.36 -19.64
CA PHE A 77 3.21 4.85 -18.29
C PHE A 77 3.83 3.46 -18.35
N ASP A 78 4.96 3.29 -17.66
CA ASP A 78 5.62 1.99 -17.52
C ASP A 78 4.78 1.04 -16.66
N HIS A 79 4.03 1.60 -15.69
CA HIS A 79 3.25 0.81 -14.75
C HIS A 79 1.97 1.54 -14.29
N VAL A 80 0.83 1.04 -14.76
CA VAL A 80 -0.50 1.39 -14.24
C VAL A 80 -0.99 0.19 -13.42
N GLN A 81 -1.23 0.40 -12.13
CA GLN A 81 -1.62 -0.62 -11.18
C GLN A 81 -2.97 -0.31 -10.57
N ILE A 82 -3.84 -1.31 -10.46
CA ILE A 82 -5.01 -1.25 -9.57
C ILE A 82 -4.54 -1.65 -8.15
N THR A 83 -5.01 -0.93 -7.13
CA THR A 83 -4.84 -1.32 -5.72
C THR A 83 -6.20 -1.45 -5.06
N THR A 84 -6.43 -2.59 -4.43
CA THR A 84 -7.67 -2.92 -3.72
C THR A 84 -7.41 -3.19 -2.24
N VAL A 85 -8.18 -2.53 -1.37
CA VAL A 85 -8.27 -2.87 0.06
C VAL A 85 -9.34 -3.95 0.21
N VAL A 86 -8.91 -5.18 0.47
CA VAL A 86 -9.81 -6.30 0.73
C VAL A 86 -10.28 -6.27 2.18
N ASN A 87 -11.56 -6.45 2.37
CA ASN A 87 -12.25 -6.44 3.65
C ASN A 87 -13.38 -7.48 3.64
N HIS A 88 -14.03 -7.67 4.78
CA HIS A 88 -15.10 -8.67 4.94
C HIS A 88 -16.22 -8.55 3.89
N ARG A 89 -16.55 -7.33 3.45
CA ARG A 89 -17.62 -7.09 2.49
C ARG A 89 -17.25 -7.53 1.06
N ASN A 90 -16.01 -7.32 0.62
CA ASN A 90 -15.62 -7.54 -0.78
C ASN A 90 -14.79 -8.81 -1.02
N ILE A 91 -14.42 -9.55 0.03
CA ILE A 91 -13.59 -10.77 -0.07
C ILE A 91 -14.24 -11.85 -0.96
N SER A 92 -15.54 -12.00 -0.91
CA SER A 92 -16.28 -12.98 -1.71
C SER A 92 -16.26 -12.68 -3.22
N SER A 93 -16.02 -11.42 -3.59
CA SER A 93 -16.04 -10.95 -4.98
C SER A 93 -14.67 -10.96 -5.67
N LEU A 94 -13.62 -11.53 -5.05
CA LEU A 94 -12.24 -11.48 -5.58
C LEU A 94 -12.13 -12.05 -7.01
N TYR A 95 -12.81 -13.13 -7.33
CA TYR A 95 -12.77 -13.72 -8.67
C TYR A 95 -13.50 -12.86 -9.71
N ASP A 96 -14.62 -12.26 -9.33
CA ASP A 96 -15.38 -11.36 -10.21
C ASP A 96 -14.59 -10.07 -10.46
N MET A 97 -13.94 -9.51 -9.42
CA MET A 97 -13.00 -8.41 -9.56
C MET A 97 -11.84 -8.76 -10.48
N TYR A 98 -11.26 -9.97 -10.34
CA TYR A 98 -10.17 -10.42 -11.21
C TYR A 98 -10.57 -10.43 -12.68
N GLU A 99 -11.72 -11.02 -12.99
CA GLU A 99 -12.23 -11.09 -14.37
C GLU A 99 -12.60 -9.70 -14.92
N GLU A 100 -13.11 -8.79 -14.09
CA GLU A 100 -13.43 -7.43 -14.51
C GLU A 100 -12.17 -6.57 -14.70
N PHE A 101 -11.24 -6.59 -13.75
CA PHE A 101 -10.04 -5.77 -13.82
C PHE A 101 -9.10 -6.20 -14.95
N LYS A 102 -9.05 -7.49 -15.25
CA LYS A 102 -8.31 -8.02 -16.38
C LYS A 102 -8.75 -7.42 -17.72
N LYS A 103 -10.05 -7.12 -17.88
CA LYS A 103 -10.61 -6.50 -19.11
C LYS A 103 -10.11 -5.08 -19.33
N THR A 104 -9.67 -4.36 -18.29
CA THR A 104 -9.12 -3.01 -18.42
C THR A 104 -7.80 -2.96 -19.19
N GLY A 105 -7.06 -4.08 -19.19
CA GLY A 105 -5.73 -4.14 -19.79
C GLY A 105 -4.59 -3.76 -18.83
N VAL A 106 -4.87 -3.47 -17.55
CA VAL A 106 -3.82 -3.28 -16.54
C VAL A 106 -2.99 -4.56 -16.37
N ARG A 107 -1.70 -4.38 -16.10
CA ARG A 107 -0.76 -5.51 -15.94
C ARG A 107 -0.46 -5.84 -14.48
N SER A 108 -1.00 -5.08 -13.54
CA SER A 108 -0.75 -5.29 -12.12
C SER A 108 -1.99 -4.97 -11.28
N TRP A 109 -2.34 -5.90 -10.41
CA TRP A 109 -3.34 -5.73 -9.38
C TRP A 109 -2.69 -6.00 -8.02
N ARG A 110 -2.49 -4.94 -7.25
CA ARG A 110 -2.00 -5.03 -5.88
C ARG A 110 -3.16 -5.17 -4.92
N VAL A 111 -3.14 -6.23 -4.17
CA VAL A 111 -4.12 -6.53 -3.14
C VAL A 111 -3.51 -6.26 -1.78
N ILE A 112 -4.23 -5.56 -0.92
CA ILE A 112 -3.88 -5.34 0.48
C ILE A 112 -5.10 -5.68 1.34
N ASN A 113 -4.90 -6.25 2.51
CA ASN A 113 -5.98 -6.42 3.46
C ASN A 113 -6.28 -5.10 4.19
N ILE A 114 -7.50 -4.95 4.67
CA ILE A 114 -7.83 -3.86 5.58
C ILE A 114 -7.09 -4.05 6.91
N GLU A 115 -6.56 -2.94 7.44
CA GLU A 115 -5.86 -2.92 8.72
C GLU A 115 -6.70 -2.22 9.78
N PRO A 116 -6.64 -2.64 11.06
CA PRO A 116 -7.37 -2.00 12.17
C PRO A 116 -6.71 -0.67 12.57
N ILE A 117 -6.48 0.21 11.60
CA ILE A 117 -5.85 1.53 11.78
C ILE A 117 -6.73 2.64 11.19
N GLY A 118 -6.50 3.88 11.65
CA GLY A 118 -7.26 5.03 11.18
C GLY A 118 -8.77 4.81 11.35
N ARG A 119 -9.55 5.09 10.30
CA ARG A 119 -11.01 4.92 10.33
C ARG A 119 -11.46 3.47 10.46
N ALA A 120 -10.69 2.53 9.94
CA ALA A 120 -11.03 1.11 10.01
C ALA A 120 -10.93 0.53 11.45
N ARG A 121 -10.22 1.20 12.36
CA ARG A 121 -10.18 0.82 13.79
C ARG A 121 -11.56 0.82 14.42
N ASN A 122 -12.44 1.72 13.99
CA ASN A 122 -13.80 1.90 14.50
C ASN A 122 -14.85 1.13 13.70
N ASN A 123 -14.43 0.30 12.76
CA ASN A 123 -15.30 -0.50 11.90
C ASN A 123 -14.81 -1.98 11.92
N PRO A 124 -14.94 -2.66 13.07
CA PRO A 124 -14.43 -4.03 13.23
C PRO A 124 -15.13 -5.04 12.31
N GLU A 125 -16.34 -4.73 11.86
CA GLU A 125 -17.12 -5.55 10.91
C GLU A 125 -16.46 -5.64 9.52
N LEU A 126 -15.52 -4.75 9.22
CA LEU A 126 -14.76 -4.81 7.97
C LEU A 126 -13.53 -5.71 8.05
N GLN A 127 -13.11 -6.08 9.26
CA GLN A 127 -11.92 -6.91 9.44
C GLN A 127 -12.17 -8.33 8.91
N LEU A 128 -11.14 -8.91 8.32
CA LEU A 128 -11.20 -10.28 7.83
C LEU A 128 -11.15 -11.28 8.98
N THR A 129 -11.89 -12.37 8.85
CA THR A 129 -11.75 -13.56 9.68
C THR A 129 -10.47 -14.32 9.35
N LYS A 130 -10.08 -15.29 10.18
CA LYS A 130 -8.92 -16.15 9.90
C LYS A 130 -9.08 -16.94 8.59
N GLU A 131 -10.28 -17.40 8.34
CA GLU A 131 -10.65 -18.14 7.14
C GLU A 131 -10.56 -17.26 5.91
N GLU A 132 -11.01 -16.01 6.00
CA GLU A 132 -10.93 -15.03 4.92
C GLU A 132 -9.49 -14.60 4.63
N TYR A 133 -8.62 -14.50 5.64
CA TYR A 133 -7.19 -14.30 5.40
C TYR A 133 -6.59 -15.45 4.58
N ARG A 134 -6.91 -16.70 4.90
CA ARG A 134 -6.46 -17.86 4.10
C ARG A 134 -7.01 -17.79 2.69
N GLN A 135 -8.32 -17.53 2.54
CA GLN A 135 -8.95 -17.36 1.24
C GLN A 135 -8.25 -16.28 0.40
N LEU A 136 -7.93 -15.13 1.00
CA LEU A 136 -7.25 -14.03 0.34
C LEU A 136 -5.87 -14.45 -0.20
N PHE A 137 -5.05 -15.06 0.64
CA PHE A 137 -3.68 -15.41 0.26
C PHE A 137 -3.63 -16.60 -0.70
N ASP A 138 -4.52 -17.57 -0.56
CA ASP A 138 -4.68 -18.66 -1.52
C ASP A 138 -5.15 -18.11 -2.89
N PHE A 139 -6.06 -17.14 -2.90
CA PHE A 139 -6.47 -16.47 -4.12
C PHE A 139 -5.29 -15.76 -4.81
N ILE A 140 -4.48 -15.00 -4.07
CA ILE A 140 -3.33 -14.29 -4.62
C ILE A 140 -2.31 -15.30 -5.17
N ALA A 141 -1.93 -16.30 -4.39
CA ALA A 141 -0.98 -17.34 -4.80
C ALA A 141 -1.42 -18.04 -6.09
N LYS A 142 -2.68 -18.45 -6.16
CA LYS A 142 -3.25 -19.15 -7.32
C LYS A 142 -3.31 -18.29 -8.59
N ASN A 143 -3.56 -16.98 -8.44
CA ASN A 143 -3.82 -16.09 -9.57
C ASN A 143 -2.63 -15.17 -9.90
N ARG A 144 -1.52 -15.24 -9.18
CA ARG A 144 -0.40 -14.32 -9.28
C ARG A 144 0.11 -14.13 -10.71
N PHE A 145 0.32 -15.20 -11.43
CA PHE A 145 0.83 -15.21 -12.81
C PHE A 145 -0.08 -16.00 -13.76
N ARG A 146 -1.36 -16.12 -13.40
CA ARG A 146 -2.32 -16.90 -14.19
C ARG A 146 -2.54 -16.30 -15.59
N ASP A 147 -2.57 -14.97 -15.66
CA ASP A 147 -2.80 -14.22 -16.90
C ASP A 147 -1.72 -13.12 -17.05
N LYS A 148 -1.95 -12.19 -18.00
CA LYS A 148 -1.06 -11.04 -18.20
C LYS A 148 -1.10 -10.03 -17.05
N MET A 149 -2.15 -10.05 -16.23
CA MET A 149 -2.30 -9.22 -15.03
C MET A 149 -1.71 -9.97 -13.83
N GLU A 150 -0.57 -9.51 -13.32
CA GLU A 150 0.01 -10.04 -12.09
C GLU A 150 -0.84 -9.60 -10.89
N VAL A 151 -1.24 -10.56 -10.05
CA VAL A 151 -1.85 -10.29 -8.74
C VAL A 151 -0.77 -10.39 -7.68
N CYS A 152 -0.57 -9.36 -6.86
CA CYS A 152 0.46 -9.37 -5.83
C CYS A 152 -0.03 -8.77 -4.52
N TYR A 153 0.54 -9.23 -3.41
CA TYR A 153 0.27 -8.69 -2.09
C TYR A 153 1.11 -7.44 -1.80
N GLY A 154 0.53 -6.50 -1.06
CA GLY A 154 1.21 -5.28 -0.60
C GLY A 154 2.24 -5.54 0.50
N CYS A 155 2.56 -4.50 1.27
CA CYS A 155 3.69 -4.49 2.21
C CYS A 155 3.32 -4.63 3.68
N SER A 156 2.09 -5.10 4.02
CA SER A 156 1.61 -5.00 5.41
C SER A 156 2.18 -6.05 6.36
N HIS A 157 2.20 -7.32 5.99
CA HIS A 157 2.51 -8.42 6.90
C HIS A 157 3.56 -9.39 6.38
N PHE A 158 4.29 -10.00 7.31
CA PHE A 158 5.02 -11.24 7.06
C PHE A 158 4.03 -12.41 7.11
N LEU A 159 3.97 -13.20 6.04
CA LEU A 159 2.96 -14.22 5.83
C LEU A 159 3.44 -15.66 6.11
N GLY A 160 4.60 -15.79 6.75
CA GLY A 160 5.26 -17.08 6.86
C GLY A 160 6.08 -17.43 5.61
N ILE A 161 6.98 -18.41 5.75
CA ILE A 161 7.96 -18.74 4.69
C ILE A 161 7.27 -19.22 3.43
N ASP A 162 6.20 -20.00 3.58
CA ASP A 162 5.52 -20.63 2.45
C ASP A 162 4.78 -19.61 1.58
N TYR A 163 3.95 -18.75 2.18
CA TYR A 163 3.20 -17.74 1.43
C TYR A 163 4.06 -16.62 0.87
N GLU A 164 5.18 -16.23 1.52
CA GLU A 164 6.01 -15.11 1.04
C GLU A 164 6.43 -15.23 -0.42
N ARG A 165 6.79 -16.41 -0.86
CA ARG A 165 7.23 -16.69 -2.24
C ARG A 165 6.08 -16.70 -3.23
N GLU A 166 4.90 -17.08 -2.77
CA GLU A 166 3.73 -17.26 -3.63
C GLU A 166 2.98 -15.97 -3.92
N VAL A 167 3.08 -14.98 -3.02
CA VAL A 167 2.21 -13.78 -3.06
C VAL A 167 2.93 -12.47 -3.38
N ARG A 168 4.27 -12.43 -3.32
CA ARG A 168 5.07 -11.23 -3.64
C ARG A 168 6.41 -11.58 -4.29
N ARG A 169 7.03 -10.59 -4.94
CA ARG A 169 8.32 -10.78 -5.66
C ARG A 169 9.53 -10.87 -4.73
N TRP A 170 9.45 -10.19 -3.57
CA TRP A 170 10.53 -10.04 -2.61
C TRP A 170 10.09 -10.53 -1.25
N TYR A 171 11.06 -10.86 -0.41
CA TYR A 171 10.78 -11.14 0.99
C TYR A 171 10.15 -9.93 1.67
N PHE A 172 9.33 -10.18 2.69
CA PHE A 172 8.80 -9.12 3.52
C PHE A 172 9.92 -8.26 4.11
N LEU A 173 9.81 -6.94 3.91
CA LEU A 173 10.66 -5.95 4.52
C LEU A 173 9.88 -4.64 4.66
N CYS A 174 9.76 -4.13 5.87
CA CYS A 174 9.25 -2.77 6.07
C CYS A 174 10.35 -1.76 5.77
N ASN A 175 10.19 -1.02 4.68
CA ASN A 175 11.17 -0.03 4.20
C ASN A 175 11.16 1.28 5.00
N ALA A 176 10.15 1.49 5.88
CA ALA A 176 9.97 2.73 6.62
C ALA A 176 11.20 3.11 7.44
N GLY A 177 11.75 4.30 7.21
CA GLY A 177 12.94 4.81 7.89
C GLY A 177 14.26 4.10 7.57
N VAL A 178 14.22 3.02 6.77
CA VAL A 178 15.41 2.27 6.32
C VAL A 178 15.79 2.68 4.90
N TYR A 179 14.85 2.61 3.96
CA TYR A 179 15.01 2.99 2.56
C TYR A 179 14.06 4.10 2.12
N THR A 180 13.05 4.41 2.91
CA THR A 180 12.06 5.44 2.61
C THR A 180 11.92 6.42 3.76
N ALA A 181 11.68 7.67 3.41
CA ALA A 181 11.20 8.72 4.31
C ALA A 181 10.02 9.43 3.62
N SER A 182 9.19 10.07 4.41
CA SER A 182 8.04 10.81 3.94
C SER A 182 8.04 12.22 4.52
N ILE A 183 7.52 13.16 3.74
CA ILE A 183 7.32 14.53 4.17
C ILE A 183 5.83 14.78 4.23
N MET A 184 5.34 15.17 5.39
CA MET A 184 3.94 15.47 5.63
C MET A 184 3.58 16.86 5.07
N TYR A 185 2.28 17.13 4.93
CA TYR A 185 1.78 18.43 4.43
C TYR A 185 2.22 19.64 5.29
N ASN A 186 2.49 19.43 6.58
CA ASN A 186 2.98 20.45 7.52
C ASN A 186 4.51 20.55 7.52
N GLY A 187 5.21 19.77 6.71
CA GLY A 187 6.66 19.74 6.61
C GLY A 187 7.35 18.72 7.51
N ASP A 188 6.63 18.00 8.38
CA ASP A 188 7.22 16.99 9.25
C ASP A 188 7.84 15.86 8.43
N ILE A 189 9.04 15.47 8.82
CA ILE A 189 9.78 14.35 8.25
C ILE A 189 9.45 13.10 9.06
N THR A 190 8.88 12.10 8.38
CA THR A 190 8.47 10.81 8.96
C THR A 190 9.01 9.66 8.12
N SER A 191 8.84 8.43 8.59
CA SER A 191 9.34 7.25 7.87
C SER A 191 8.39 6.73 6.78
N CYS A 192 7.07 6.82 7.02
CA CYS A 192 6.03 6.38 6.11
C CYS A 192 4.72 7.13 6.41
N LEU A 193 3.93 7.42 5.36
CA LEU A 193 2.66 8.14 5.49
C LEU A 193 1.55 7.29 6.16
N ASP A 194 1.69 5.97 6.15
CA ASP A 194 0.71 5.03 6.71
C ASP A 194 0.90 4.78 8.22
N ILE A 195 2.04 5.23 8.78
CA ILE A 195 2.30 5.07 10.22
C ILE A 195 1.47 6.10 11.01
N GLU A 196 0.97 5.68 12.17
CA GLU A 196 0.23 6.53 13.09
C GLU A 196 1.02 7.81 13.39
N ARG A 197 0.31 8.95 13.38
CA ARG A 197 0.91 10.25 13.66
C ARG A 197 1.13 10.42 15.15
N ARG A 198 2.39 10.31 15.57
CA ARG A 198 2.83 10.47 16.95
C ARG A 198 4.02 11.42 16.97
N PRO A 199 4.09 12.36 17.94
CA PRO A 199 5.22 13.30 18.04
C PRO A 199 6.58 12.60 18.11
N GLU A 200 6.67 11.48 18.82
CA GLU A 200 7.90 10.70 19.00
C GLU A 200 8.38 10.00 17.72
N LEU A 201 7.53 9.89 16.69
CA LEU A 201 7.87 9.31 15.38
C LEU A 201 8.28 10.36 14.35
N VAL A 202 8.09 11.65 14.64
CA VAL A 202 8.57 12.75 13.80
C VAL A 202 10.08 12.87 13.96
N GLN A 203 10.80 12.93 12.84
CA GLN A 203 12.27 12.93 12.82
C GLN A 203 12.85 14.35 12.66
N GLY A 204 12.04 15.31 12.25
CA GLY A 204 12.38 16.71 12.02
C GLY A 204 11.34 17.38 11.14
N ASN A 205 11.61 18.60 10.68
CA ASN A 205 10.73 19.36 9.79
C ASN A 205 11.55 20.01 8.67
N ILE A 206 11.16 19.82 7.41
CA ILE A 206 11.91 20.36 6.25
C ILE A 206 12.00 21.89 6.18
N ARG A 207 11.21 22.63 7.00
CA ARG A 207 11.28 24.10 7.07
C ARG A 207 12.36 24.59 8.02
N SER A 208 12.81 23.76 8.95
CA SER A 208 13.81 24.09 9.97
C SER A 208 15.07 23.24 9.92
N ASP A 209 14.97 22.04 9.36
CA ASP A 209 16.04 21.04 9.44
C ASP A 209 16.58 20.68 8.06
N ASP A 210 17.87 20.38 7.98
CA ASP A 210 18.48 19.78 6.78
C ASP A 210 18.07 18.31 6.65
N PHE A 211 17.36 17.96 5.58
CA PHE A 211 16.86 16.61 5.37
C PHE A 211 17.98 15.56 5.35
N LYS A 212 19.16 15.87 4.83
CA LYS A 212 20.26 14.90 4.75
C LYS A 212 20.80 14.58 6.14
N GLU A 213 20.90 15.60 6.99
CA GLU A 213 21.32 15.40 8.38
C GLU A 213 20.27 14.63 9.19
N VAL A 214 18.99 14.94 8.99
CA VAL A 214 17.89 14.17 9.61
C VAL A 214 17.94 12.72 9.14
N TRP A 215 18.11 12.46 7.83
CA TRP A 215 18.19 11.10 7.29
C TRP A 215 19.39 10.32 7.85
N LYS A 216 20.52 10.96 7.98
CA LYS A 216 21.77 10.34 8.46
C LYS A 216 21.72 10.01 9.95
N ASN A 217 21.24 10.93 10.76
CA ASN A 217 21.37 10.87 12.23
C ASN A 217 20.07 10.45 12.93
N GLY A 218 18.92 10.61 12.27
CA GLY A 218 17.60 10.22 12.76
C GLY A 218 17.21 8.78 12.40
N PHE A 219 15.93 8.48 12.48
CA PHE A 219 15.32 7.20 12.11
C PHE A 219 15.82 5.99 12.91
N LYS A 220 16.42 6.22 14.08
CA LYS A 220 17.03 5.15 14.90
C LYS A 220 16.03 4.07 15.30
N ILE A 221 14.80 4.46 15.68
CA ILE A 221 13.72 3.54 16.04
C ILE A 221 13.38 2.55 14.91
N TYR A 222 13.56 2.96 13.65
CA TYR A 222 13.26 2.15 12.47
C TYR A 222 14.42 1.25 12.05
N ARG A 223 15.66 1.57 12.49
CA ARG A 223 16.91 0.92 12.11
C ARG A 223 17.48 0.01 13.19
N THR A 224 16.71 -0.22 14.26
CA THR A 224 17.09 -1.06 15.40
C THR A 224 16.04 -2.13 15.68
N ASP A 225 16.32 -3.00 16.62
CA ASP A 225 15.40 -4.04 17.09
C ASP A 225 14.27 -3.50 17.99
N TYR A 226 13.81 -2.25 17.77
CA TYR A 226 12.76 -1.61 18.57
C TYR A 226 11.51 -2.48 18.74
N ARG A 227 11.08 -3.16 17.68
CA ARG A 227 9.91 -4.03 17.68
C ARG A 227 10.16 -5.43 18.23
N LYS A 228 11.37 -5.70 18.76
CA LYS A 228 11.68 -6.94 19.48
C LYS A 228 11.16 -6.88 20.92
N ALA A 229 9.87 -6.62 21.08
CA ALA A 229 9.19 -6.40 22.34
C ALA A 229 7.94 -7.29 22.45
N GLY A 230 7.34 -7.37 23.61
CA GLY A 230 6.12 -8.13 23.85
C GLY A 230 6.21 -9.56 23.32
N LYS A 231 5.20 -10.00 22.56
CA LYS A 231 5.16 -11.33 21.93
C LYS A 231 6.26 -11.57 20.88
N CYS A 232 6.86 -10.49 20.36
CA CYS A 232 7.93 -10.57 19.36
C CYS A 232 9.32 -10.84 19.99
N ALA A 233 9.52 -10.54 21.28
CA ALA A 233 10.82 -10.63 21.94
C ALA A 233 11.44 -12.04 21.87
N LYS A 234 10.61 -13.08 21.97
CA LYS A 234 11.04 -14.50 21.92
C LYS A 234 10.49 -15.24 20.69
N CYS A 235 10.02 -14.51 19.67
CA CYS A 235 9.45 -15.14 18.50
C CYS A 235 10.52 -15.72 17.57
N LYS A 236 10.41 -17.01 17.25
CA LYS A 236 11.36 -17.71 16.35
C LYS A 236 11.42 -17.10 14.95
N TYR A 237 10.34 -16.42 14.53
CA TYR A 237 10.22 -15.78 13.22
C TYR A 237 10.70 -14.32 13.19
N TYR A 238 11.06 -13.73 14.35
CA TYR A 238 11.47 -12.32 14.39
C TYR A 238 12.58 -11.97 13.40
N LYS A 239 13.52 -12.88 13.18
CA LYS A 239 14.63 -12.70 12.23
C LYS A 239 14.19 -12.49 10.76
N TYR A 240 12.96 -12.92 10.42
CA TYR A 240 12.36 -12.75 9.09
C TYR A 240 11.32 -11.62 9.07
N CYS A 241 10.51 -11.55 10.12
CA CYS A 241 9.38 -10.65 10.25
C CYS A 241 9.78 -9.25 10.78
N ALA A 242 10.83 -9.17 11.60
CA ALA A 242 11.29 -7.94 12.29
C ALA A 242 10.17 -7.18 13.03
N GLY A 243 9.15 -7.90 13.54
CA GLY A 243 8.00 -7.30 14.22
C GLY A 243 6.91 -6.76 13.30
N ASP A 244 6.89 -7.20 12.04
CA ASP A 244 5.91 -6.80 11.03
C ASP A 244 6.11 -5.38 10.47
N ALA A 245 5.15 -4.81 9.74
CA ALA A 245 5.26 -3.45 9.24
C ALA A 245 5.02 -2.42 10.36
N PHE A 246 5.71 -1.28 10.31
CA PHE A 246 5.55 -0.24 11.32
C PHE A 246 4.13 0.36 11.36
N HIS A 247 3.42 0.42 10.26
CA HIS A 247 2.05 0.95 10.23
C HIS A 247 1.03 0.00 10.87
N THR A 248 1.38 -1.28 11.04
CA THR A 248 0.56 -2.27 11.75
C THR A 248 0.97 -2.44 13.22
N TRP A 249 1.97 -1.67 13.70
CA TRP A 249 2.48 -1.76 15.06
C TRP A 249 1.64 -0.92 16.04
N ASN A 250 1.25 -1.53 17.15
CA ASN A 250 0.65 -0.83 18.28
C ASN A 250 1.77 -0.33 19.22
N PHE A 251 2.01 0.96 19.19
CA PHE A 251 3.08 1.59 19.96
C PHE A 251 2.78 1.67 21.46
N ASP A 252 1.51 1.62 21.84
CA ASP A 252 1.10 1.65 23.25
C ASP A 252 1.24 0.26 23.90
N GLU A 253 0.87 -0.78 23.18
CA GLU A 253 0.95 -2.16 23.63
C GLU A 253 2.29 -2.85 23.28
N MET A 254 3.15 -2.19 22.51
CA MET A 254 4.43 -2.70 22.04
C MET A 254 4.34 -4.07 21.36
N GLN A 255 3.37 -4.21 20.43
CA GLN A 255 3.13 -5.43 19.65
C GLN A 255 2.43 -5.10 18.32
N PRO A 256 2.45 -5.99 17.32
CA PRO A 256 1.65 -5.77 16.10
C PRO A 256 0.16 -5.86 16.43
N ASN A 257 -0.66 -4.96 15.85
CA ASN A 257 -2.13 -5.02 15.94
C ASN A 257 -2.68 -6.35 15.42
N LEU A 258 -2.09 -6.85 14.34
CA LEU A 258 -2.40 -8.14 13.74
C LEU A 258 -1.09 -8.90 13.52
N CYS A 259 -1.10 -10.21 13.76
CA CYS A 259 0.03 -11.07 13.50
C CYS A 259 -0.46 -12.31 12.75
N MET A 260 0.11 -12.58 11.58
CA MET A 260 -0.31 -13.71 10.73
C MET A 260 0.08 -15.08 11.30
N ARG A 261 0.96 -15.10 12.30
CA ARG A 261 1.20 -16.33 13.08
C ARG A 261 -0.06 -16.72 13.86
N GLY A 262 -0.46 -17.97 13.73
CA GLY A 262 -1.75 -18.47 14.29
C GLY A 262 -2.95 -18.23 13.37
N ILE A 263 -2.73 -17.58 12.21
CA ILE A 263 -3.70 -17.45 11.11
C ILE A 263 -3.23 -18.26 9.90
N LEU A 264 -2.02 -18.01 9.43
CA LEU A 264 -1.45 -18.64 8.23
C LEU A 264 -0.36 -19.67 8.55
N PHE A 265 0.36 -19.48 9.65
CA PHE A 265 1.47 -20.35 10.06
C PHE A 265 1.58 -20.41 11.60
N GLU A 266 2.34 -21.39 12.15
CA GLU A 266 2.52 -21.63 13.59
C GLU A 266 3.86 -21.09 14.15
#